data_cb78467f642dc8632e88d256079b40f3
#
_entry.id   cb78467f642dc8632e88d256079b40f3
#
_cell.length_a   1.000
_cell.length_b   1.000
_cell.length_c   1.000
_cell.angle_alpha   90.00
_cell.angle_beta   90.00
_cell.angle_gamma   90.00
#
_symmetry.space_group_name_H-M   'P 1'
#
loop_
_entity.id
_entity.type
_entity.pdbx_description
1 polymer ?
#
loop_
_entity_poly.entity_id
_entity_poly.type
_entity_poly.pdbx_seq_one_letter_code
_entity_poly.pdbx_strand_id
1 'polypeptide(L)'
;KYICSICGKKIEDDYSGDLKGLSLSLSDDIGLNLVMQLSDSLLIDKDNAYVEFTLEGSKKSTRVYLKDADKVNYNGADCYSFKYRVNAAEMTKKVNAVLHSNDWTGQTYSYSVYDYASKILAEPEGSEYKSSAPLIKAMLNYGGYAQTYFNEKTDALANKGLYNKTNDPVLTTNTTVSKDYNYAVFNNNMGVSFIGGSLVLNSGTDLKLYYSMDDKNMADNINVSVNGQNVAPEYDGNIMCIRVPDISISSFGDTYNVKISVNGKEINQKYSAMTYMYKALNAQNSNTKLNNVVKALYLYNEAAKQYSMEIE
;
A
#
# COMPACT_ATOMS: atom_id res chain seq x y z
N LYS A 1 1.31 38.98 3.58
CA LYS A 1 2.21 40.16 3.83
C LYS A 1 2.14 40.53 5.30
N TYR A 2 3.23 40.38 6.03
CA TYR A 2 3.35 40.76 7.43
C TYR A 2 4.21 42.05 7.55
N ILE A 3 3.88 42.86 8.50
CA ILE A 3 4.70 44.01 8.89
C ILE A 3 5.32 43.68 10.24
N CYS A 4 6.64 43.66 10.33
CA CYS A 4 7.32 43.47 11.60
C CYS A 4 6.89 44.56 12.59
N SER A 5 6.25 44.17 13.69
CA SER A 5 5.77 45.15 14.72
C SER A 5 6.91 45.87 15.44
N ILE A 6 8.14 45.39 15.33
CA ILE A 6 9.32 46.00 15.99
C ILE A 6 10.05 46.96 15.07
N CYS A 7 10.22 46.62 13.79
CA CYS A 7 11.07 47.43 12.86
C CYS A 7 10.30 48.00 11.67
N GLY A 8 9.00 47.71 11.52
CA GLY A 8 8.17 48.19 10.42
C GLY A 8 8.52 47.60 9.05
N LYS A 9 9.46 46.63 8.98
CA LYS A 9 9.86 46.01 7.74
C LYS A 9 8.72 45.15 7.19
N LYS A 10 8.38 45.40 5.93
CA LYS A 10 7.40 44.57 5.21
C LYS A 10 8.06 43.22 4.88
N ILE A 11 7.55 42.15 5.42
CA ILE A 11 7.95 40.81 5.06
C ILE A 11 6.97 40.36 3.98
N GLU A 12 7.46 40.18 2.76
CA GLU A 12 6.70 39.58 1.70
C GLU A 12 6.74 38.07 1.94
N ASP A 13 5.58 37.42 1.81
CA ASP A 13 5.49 35.97 1.89
C ASP A 13 6.27 35.40 0.68
N ASP A 14 7.45 34.88 0.92
CA ASP A 14 8.25 34.17 -0.07
C ASP A 14 7.93 32.69 0.01
N TYR A 15 6.79 32.31 -0.57
CA TYR A 15 6.39 30.93 -0.67
C TYR A 15 7.17 30.26 -1.79
N SER A 16 8.03 29.32 -1.46
CA SER A 16 8.73 28.48 -2.44
C SER A 16 8.95 27.08 -1.90
N GLY A 17 8.95 26.12 -2.80
CA GLY A 17 9.24 24.72 -2.50
C GLY A 17 9.95 24.07 -3.67
N ASP A 18 11.16 23.58 -3.42
CA ASP A 18 12.00 22.92 -4.40
C ASP A 18 11.96 21.42 -4.22
N LEU A 19 11.64 20.69 -5.28
CA LEU A 19 11.80 19.24 -5.29
C LEU A 19 13.29 18.88 -5.28
N LYS A 20 13.75 18.26 -4.20
CA LYS A 20 15.15 17.82 -4.05
C LYS A 20 15.36 16.38 -4.44
N GLY A 21 14.34 15.53 -4.26
CA GLY A 21 14.43 14.12 -4.59
C GLY A 21 13.09 13.43 -4.64
N LEU A 22 13.15 12.20 -5.14
CA LEU A 22 12.07 11.24 -5.15
C LEU A 22 12.56 9.95 -4.50
N SER A 23 11.69 9.24 -3.82
CA SER A 23 11.94 7.87 -3.39
C SER A 23 10.68 7.02 -3.50
N LEU A 24 10.86 5.70 -3.45
CA LEU A 24 9.76 4.74 -3.42
C LEU A 24 9.61 4.14 -2.03
N SER A 25 8.39 3.93 -1.59
CA SER A 25 8.08 2.96 -0.54
C SER A 25 7.96 1.59 -1.21
N LEU A 26 8.68 0.60 -0.71
CA LEU A 26 8.83 -0.70 -1.38
C LEU A 26 8.44 -1.89 -0.51
N SER A 27 8.66 -1.83 0.81
CA SER A 27 8.48 -2.97 1.71
C SER A 27 7.16 -2.98 2.48
N ASP A 28 6.56 -1.82 2.68
CA ASP A 28 5.30 -1.69 3.42
C ASP A 28 4.11 -1.56 2.47
N ASP A 29 4.17 -0.56 1.63
CA ASP A 29 3.19 -0.25 0.59
C ASP A 29 3.90 0.21 -0.68
N ILE A 30 3.13 0.45 -1.73
CA ILE A 30 3.63 1.04 -2.96
C ILE A 30 3.36 2.54 -2.89
N GLY A 31 4.41 3.33 -2.75
CA GLY A 31 4.27 4.78 -2.61
C GLY A 31 5.36 5.55 -3.33
N LEU A 32 4.99 6.74 -3.77
CA LEU A 32 5.89 7.76 -4.29
C LEU A 32 6.05 8.85 -3.25
N ASN A 33 7.29 9.09 -2.81
CA ASN A 33 7.61 10.15 -1.86
C ASN A 33 8.29 11.30 -2.59
N LEU A 34 7.74 12.50 -2.44
CA LEU A 34 8.34 13.75 -2.92
C LEU A 34 9.09 14.41 -1.76
N VAL A 35 10.40 14.55 -1.90
CA VAL A 35 11.25 15.19 -0.89
C VAL A 35 11.47 16.64 -1.31
N MET A 36 10.94 17.58 -0.54
CA MET A 36 10.93 19.00 -0.86
C MET A 36 11.64 19.81 0.21
N GLN A 37 12.45 20.76 -0.23
CA GLN A 37 12.96 21.85 0.62
C GLN A 37 11.99 23.01 0.53
N LEU A 38 11.57 23.54 1.68
CA LEU A 38 10.52 24.55 1.77
C LEU A 38 11.07 25.83 2.34
N SER A 39 10.51 26.98 1.89
CA SER A 39 10.81 28.29 2.44
C SER A 39 10.29 28.46 3.87
N ASP A 40 10.92 29.37 4.62
CA ASP A 40 10.49 29.69 6.00
C ASP A 40 9.02 30.10 6.08
N SER A 41 8.52 30.80 5.07
CA SER A 41 7.10 31.21 5.00
C SER A 41 6.15 30.02 4.98
N LEU A 42 6.49 28.94 4.26
CA LEU A 42 5.72 27.70 4.25
C LEU A 42 5.83 26.97 5.59
N LEU A 43 7.03 26.95 6.21
CA LEU A 43 7.24 26.31 7.51
C LEU A 43 6.47 26.99 8.65
N ILE A 44 6.28 28.30 8.58
CA ILE A 44 5.45 29.05 9.53
C ILE A 44 3.97 28.70 9.32
N ASP A 45 3.56 28.51 8.06
CA ASP A 45 2.15 28.25 7.68
C ASP A 45 1.84 26.75 7.50
N LYS A 46 2.51 25.91 8.25
CA LYS A 46 2.46 24.42 8.11
C LYS A 46 1.06 23.82 8.20
N ASP A 47 0.12 24.49 8.86
CA ASP A 47 -1.25 23.99 9.01
C ASP A 47 -2.08 24.21 7.73
N ASN A 48 -1.71 25.19 6.89
CA ASN A 48 -2.38 25.49 5.62
C ASN A 48 -1.58 25.02 4.40
N ALA A 49 -0.29 24.75 4.57
CA ALA A 49 0.54 24.22 3.50
C ALA A 49 0.29 22.72 3.29
N TYR A 50 0.10 22.30 2.03
CA TYR A 50 -0.11 20.89 1.66
C TYR A 50 0.35 20.62 0.24
N VAL A 51 0.69 19.36 -0.04
CA VAL A 51 0.82 18.87 -1.42
C VAL A 51 -0.49 18.22 -1.82
N GLU A 52 -1.06 18.67 -2.93
CA GLU A 52 -2.22 18.04 -3.56
C GLU A 52 -1.75 17.07 -4.63
N PHE A 53 -2.10 15.80 -4.46
CA PHE A 53 -1.82 14.74 -5.40
C PHE A 53 -3.06 14.40 -6.22
N THR A 54 -2.89 14.28 -7.53
CA THR A 54 -3.94 13.83 -8.45
C THR A 54 -3.39 12.73 -9.36
N LEU A 55 -4.03 11.57 -9.34
CA LEU A 55 -3.68 10.46 -10.21
C LEU A 55 -4.26 10.66 -11.60
N GLU A 56 -3.50 10.32 -12.65
CA GLU A 56 -3.95 10.34 -14.04
C GLU A 56 -5.29 9.62 -14.21
N GLY A 57 -6.27 10.33 -14.80
CA GLY A 57 -7.63 9.83 -15.00
C GLY A 57 -8.56 9.91 -13.79
N SER A 58 -8.06 10.33 -12.62
CA SER A 58 -8.88 10.54 -11.42
C SER A 58 -9.46 11.94 -11.39
N LYS A 59 -10.72 12.05 -10.95
CA LYS A 59 -11.36 13.34 -10.59
C LYS A 59 -11.16 13.69 -9.12
N LYS A 60 -10.58 12.79 -8.33
CA LYS A 60 -10.34 12.98 -6.90
C LYS A 60 -8.87 13.32 -6.68
N SER A 61 -8.62 14.25 -5.77
CA SER A 61 -7.29 14.55 -5.27
C SER A 61 -7.12 14.09 -3.82
N THR A 62 -5.89 13.93 -3.40
CA THR A 62 -5.50 13.64 -2.01
C THR A 62 -4.58 14.75 -1.54
N ARG A 63 -4.81 15.30 -0.35
CA ARG A 63 -3.98 16.32 0.26
C ARG A 63 -3.16 15.73 1.39
N VAL A 64 -1.87 15.99 1.35
CA VAL A 64 -0.95 15.67 2.45
C VAL A 64 -0.47 16.99 3.02
N TYR A 65 -0.87 17.30 4.24
CA TYR A 65 -0.51 18.55 4.89
C TYR A 65 0.94 18.52 5.38
N LEU A 66 1.59 19.68 5.38
CA LEU A 66 2.99 19.80 5.84
C LEU A 66 3.15 19.35 7.29
N LYS A 67 2.17 19.60 8.14
CA LYS A 67 2.18 19.15 9.53
C LYS A 67 2.19 17.63 9.70
N ASP A 68 1.73 16.89 8.68
CA ASP A 68 1.64 15.42 8.65
C ASP A 68 2.77 14.81 7.79
N ALA A 69 3.62 15.63 7.17
CA ALA A 69 4.75 15.20 6.36
C ALA A 69 5.96 14.85 7.25
N ASP A 70 6.71 13.83 6.84
CA ASP A 70 7.92 13.43 7.53
C ASP A 70 9.06 14.42 7.30
N LYS A 71 9.66 14.92 8.39
CA LYS A 71 10.90 15.70 8.28
C LYS A 71 12.06 14.76 8.01
N VAL A 72 12.81 15.03 6.93
CA VAL A 72 13.93 14.20 6.49
C VAL A 72 15.16 15.08 6.22
N ASN A 73 16.36 14.53 6.44
CA ASN A 73 17.58 15.14 5.96
C ASN A 73 17.92 14.58 4.58
N TYR A 74 18.01 15.44 3.57
CA TYR A 74 18.36 15.02 2.22
C TYR A 74 19.61 15.76 1.76
N ASN A 75 20.72 15.04 1.61
CA ASN A 75 22.03 15.61 1.23
C ASN A 75 22.47 16.81 2.11
N GLY A 76 22.21 16.71 3.43
CA GLY A 76 22.58 17.75 4.39
C GLY A 76 21.57 18.90 4.53
N ALA A 77 20.48 18.90 3.76
CA ALA A 77 19.40 19.89 3.84
C ALA A 77 18.20 19.35 4.60
N ASP A 78 17.57 20.19 5.43
CA ASP A 78 16.29 19.90 6.03
C ASP A 78 15.20 19.94 4.96
N CYS A 79 14.53 18.82 4.76
CA CYS A 79 13.46 18.62 3.78
C CYS A 79 12.23 17.99 4.43
N TYR A 80 11.15 17.93 3.66
CA TYR A 80 9.90 17.27 4.03
C TYR A 80 9.51 16.27 2.95
N SER A 81 9.12 15.08 3.39
CA SER A 81 8.69 13.99 2.52
C SER A 81 7.18 13.89 2.50
N PHE A 82 6.58 14.09 1.32
CA PHE A 82 5.15 13.95 1.09
C PHE A 82 4.89 12.66 0.34
N LYS A 83 4.15 11.74 0.97
CA LYS A 83 3.90 10.40 0.43
C LYS A 83 2.55 10.31 -0.24
N TYR A 84 2.53 9.77 -1.45
CA TYR A 84 1.32 9.35 -2.14
C TYR A 84 1.36 7.84 -2.39
N ARG A 85 0.35 7.12 -1.89
CA ARG A 85 0.20 5.69 -2.10
C ARG A 85 -0.44 5.41 -3.45
N VAL A 86 0.07 4.42 -4.17
CA VAL A 86 -0.38 4.03 -5.51
C VAL A 86 -0.88 2.59 -5.48
N ASN A 87 -2.03 2.33 -6.10
CA ASN A 87 -2.54 0.97 -6.24
C ASN A 87 -1.64 0.14 -7.16
N ALA A 88 -1.56 -1.16 -6.91
CA ALA A 88 -0.72 -2.07 -7.70
C ALA A 88 -0.97 -1.97 -9.21
N ALA A 89 -2.23 -1.89 -9.63
CA ALA A 89 -2.61 -1.78 -11.04
C ALA A 89 -2.41 -0.36 -11.65
N GLU A 90 -1.96 0.60 -10.86
CA GLU A 90 -1.84 2.01 -11.26
C GLU A 90 -0.41 2.54 -11.30
N MET A 91 0.59 1.68 -11.13
CA MET A 91 2.01 2.06 -11.05
C MET A 91 2.52 2.82 -12.28
N THR A 92 1.89 2.64 -13.44
CA THR A 92 2.26 3.33 -14.69
C THR A 92 1.49 4.63 -14.93
N LYS A 93 0.49 4.95 -14.09
CA LYS A 93 -0.23 6.21 -14.15
C LYS A 93 0.63 7.33 -13.56
N LYS A 94 0.54 8.51 -14.16
CA LYS A 94 1.20 9.71 -13.63
C LYS A 94 0.48 10.21 -12.39
N VAL A 95 1.26 10.59 -11.40
CA VAL A 95 0.81 11.30 -10.20
C VAL A 95 1.27 12.74 -10.37
N ASN A 96 0.34 13.67 -10.44
CA ASN A 96 0.61 15.10 -10.42
C ASN A 96 0.60 15.57 -8.98
N ALA A 97 1.63 16.30 -8.58
CA ALA A 97 1.80 16.84 -7.24
C ALA A 97 2.00 18.35 -7.32
N VAL A 98 1.22 19.11 -6.56
CA VAL A 98 1.29 20.57 -6.51
C VAL A 98 1.30 21.01 -5.05
N LEU A 99 2.28 21.84 -4.69
CA LEU A 99 2.37 22.42 -3.35
C LEU A 99 1.49 23.68 -3.28
N HIS A 100 0.70 23.78 -2.24
CA HIS A 100 -0.19 24.90 -1.98
C HIS A 100 0.01 25.48 -0.57
N SER A 101 -0.24 26.77 -0.40
CA SER A 101 -0.43 27.41 0.90
C SER A 101 -1.30 28.64 0.72
N ASN A 102 -2.43 28.70 1.42
CA ASN A 102 -3.43 29.76 1.25
C ASN A 102 -3.80 29.96 -0.23
N ASP A 103 -3.58 31.16 -0.78
CA ASP A 103 -3.86 31.48 -2.19
C ASP A 103 -2.66 31.22 -3.12
N TRP A 104 -1.53 30.74 -2.58
CA TRP A 104 -0.34 30.44 -3.37
C TRP A 104 -0.35 29.01 -3.90
N THR A 105 0.09 28.88 -5.13
CA THR A 105 0.20 27.58 -5.81
C THR A 105 1.57 27.45 -6.46
N GLY A 106 2.29 26.41 -6.13
CA GLY A 106 3.59 26.08 -6.70
C GLY A 106 3.50 25.44 -8.09
N GLN A 107 4.64 25.01 -8.60
CA GLN A 107 4.69 24.29 -9.86
C GLN A 107 4.15 22.85 -9.72
N THR A 108 3.73 22.28 -10.85
CA THR A 108 3.31 20.88 -10.91
C THR A 108 4.50 19.96 -11.15
N TYR A 109 4.62 18.94 -10.35
CA TYR A 109 5.52 17.81 -10.58
C TYR A 109 4.71 16.59 -11.03
N SER A 110 5.19 15.87 -12.04
CA SER A 110 4.46 14.73 -12.63
C SER A 110 5.38 13.52 -12.76
N TYR A 111 5.11 12.47 -11.98
CA TYR A 111 5.90 11.25 -11.92
C TYR A 111 4.98 10.02 -11.79
N SER A 112 5.51 8.85 -12.17
CA SER A 112 4.87 7.56 -11.85
C SER A 112 5.84 6.70 -11.05
N VAL A 113 5.30 5.71 -10.34
CA VAL A 113 6.11 4.67 -9.68
C VAL A 113 7.00 3.98 -10.72
N TYR A 114 6.44 3.66 -11.89
CA TYR A 114 7.15 3.02 -12.99
C TYR A 114 8.34 3.86 -13.50
N ASP A 115 8.17 5.17 -13.69
CA ASP A 115 9.27 6.03 -14.18
C ASP A 115 10.47 6.02 -13.22
N TYR A 116 10.19 6.14 -11.92
CA TYR A 116 11.25 6.17 -10.92
C TYR A 116 11.89 4.80 -10.74
N ALA A 117 11.09 3.74 -10.67
CA ALA A 117 11.58 2.37 -10.64
C ALA A 117 12.47 2.04 -11.83
N SER A 118 12.09 2.48 -13.04
CA SER A 118 12.87 2.29 -14.27
C SER A 118 14.21 3.02 -14.22
N LYS A 119 14.29 4.20 -13.62
CA LYS A 119 15.56 4.91 -13.40
C LYS A 119 16.50 4.11 -12.50
N ILE A 120 15.99 3.59 -11.38
CA ILE A 120 16.81 2.76 -10.47
C ILE A 120 17.31 1.50 -11.17
N LEU A 121 16.45 0.84 -11.97
CA LEU A 121 16.86 -0.35 -12.72
C LEU A 121 17.91 -0.07 -13.79
N ALA A 122 17.98 1.17 -14.30
CA ALA A 122 18.97 1.61 -15.27
C ALA A 122 20.32 2.03 -14.64
N GLU A 123 20.38 2.17 -13.30
CA GLU A 123 21.62 2.50 -12.60
C GLU A 123 22.71 1.44 -12.85
N PRO A 124 24.00 1.86 -12.91
CA PRO A 124 25.11 0.92 -13.09
C PRO A 124 25.19 -0.13 -11.98
N GLU A 125 25.74 -1.28 -12.29
CA GLU A 125 26.09 -2.27 -11.26
C GLU A 125 27.09 -1.65 -10.26
N GLY A 126 26.84 -1.88 -8.95
CA GLY A 126 27.64 -1.31 -7.87
C GLY A 126 27.14 0.06 -7.36
N SER A 127 26.11 0.66 -7.98
CA SER A 127 25.40 1.81 -7.41
C SER A 127 24.69 1.38 -6.11
N GLU A 128 24.64 2.27 -5.11
CA GLU A 128 23.91 2.04 -3.84
C GLU A 128 22.42 1.72 -4.06
N TYR A 129 21.82 2.27 -5.12
CA TYR A 129 20.42 2.00 -5.47
C TYR A 129 20.19 0.63 -6.08
N LYS A 130 21.25 -0.04 -6.55
CA LYS A 130 21.15 -1.31 -7.27
C LYS A 130 20.79 -2.48 -6.35
N SER A 131 21.08 -2.39 -5.06
CA SER A 131 20.68 -3.38 -4.06
C SER A 131 19.15 -3.58 -3.99
N SER A 132 18.37 -2.53 -4.28
CA SER A 132 16.90 -2.60 -4.32
C SER A 132 16.32 -3.18 -5.64
N ALA A 133 17.15 -3.43 -6.66
CA ALA A 133 16.69 -3.86 -7.97
C ALA A 133 15.86 -5.17 -7.96
N PRO A 134 16.21 -6.21 -7.18
CA PRO A 134 15.37 -7.42 -7.10
C PRO A 134 13.97 -7.12 -6.57
N LEU A 135 13.86 -6.30 -5.52
CA LEU A 135 12.59 -5.88 -4.94
C LEU A 135 11.77 -5.05 -5.92
N ILE A 136 12.40 -4.09 -6.61
CA ILE A 136 11.75 -3.25 -7.63
C ILE A 136 11.23 -4.10 -8.80
N LYS A 137 12.01 -5.07 -9.28
CA LYS A 137 11.56 -5.99 -10.33
C LYS A 137 10.36 -6.81 -9.89
N ALA A 138 10.37 -7.32 -8.66
CA ALA A 138 9.24 -8.07 -8.11
C ALA A 138 7.99 -7.19 -7.96
N MET A 139 8.13 -5.96 -7.47
CA MET A 139 7.06 -4.97 -7.37
C MET A 139 6.45 -4.64 -8.74
N LEU A 140 7.27 -4.33 -9.74
CA LEU A 140 6.78 -4.01 -11.09
C LEU A 140 6.14 -5.23 -11.77
N ASN A 141 6.67 -6.44 -11.54
CA ASN A 141 6.06 -7.66 -12.05
C ASN A 141 4.67 -7.89 -11.42
N TYR A 142 4.55 -7.69 -10.12
CA TYR A 142 3.25 -7.70 -9.43
C TYR A 142 2.29 -6.66 -10.02
N GLY A 143 2.75 -5.43 -10.27
CA GLY A 143 1.95 -4.38 -10.90
C GLY A 143 1.38 -4.80 -12.26
N GLY A 144 2.20 -5.37 -13.14
CA GLY A 144 1.76 -5.84 -14.46
C GLY A 144 0.71 -6.97 -14.38
N TYR A 145 0.87 -7.91 -13.44
CA TYR A 145 -0.14 -8.95 -13.22
C TYR A 145 -1.42 -8.41 -12.58
N ALA A 146 -1.32 -7.42 -11.68
CA ALA A 146 -2.47 -6.72 -11.13
C ALA A 146 -3.26 -5.96 -12.20
N GLN A 147 -2.56 -5.23 -13.09
CA GLN A 147 -3.18 -4.57 -14.26
C GLN A 147 -3.94 -5.57 -15.13
N THR A 148 -3.34 -6.72 -15.41
CA THR A 148 -3.97 -7.78 -16.21
C THR A 148 -5.19 -8.39 -15.52
N TYR A 149 -5.12 -8.58 -14.20
CA TYR A 149 -6.22 -9.14 -13.42
C TYR A 149 -7.42 -8.19 -13.34
N PHE A 150 -7.16 -6.89 -13.04
CA PHE A 150 -8.20 -5.87 -12.91
C PHE A 150 -8.62 -5.26 -14.25
N ASN A 151 -7.96 -5.61 -15.36
CA ASN A 151 -8.13 -5.02 -16.68
C ASN A 151 -7.93 -3.50 -16.69
N GLU A 152 -6.87 -3.04 -16.01
CA GLU A 152 -6.55 -1.63 -15.82
C GLU A 152 -5.30 -1.25 -16.63
N LYS A 153 -5.40 -0.27 -17.55
CA LYS A 153 -4.29 0.28 -18.36
C LYS A 153 -3.35 -0.80 -18.96
N THR A 154 -3.95 -1.83 -19.56
CA THR A 154 -3.23 -3.01 -20.08
C THR A 154 -2.37 -2.74 -21.31
N ASP A 155 -2.49 -1.57 -21.93
CA ASP A 155 -1.63 -1.06 -23.01
C ASP A 155 -0.23 -0.64 -22.50
N ALA A 156 -0.10 -0.35 -21.19
CA ALA A 156 1.13 0.09 -20.55
C ALA A 156 1.38 -0.71 -19.26
N LEU A 157 1.73 -1.98 -19.39
CA LEU A 157 2.00 -2.85 -18.23
C LEU A 157 3.29 -2.46 -17.50
N ALA A 158 3.24 -2.45 -16.17
CA ALA A 158 4.38 -2.13 -15.32
C ALA A 158 5.56 -3.10 -15.48
N ASN A 159 5.31 -4.36 -15.85
CA ASN A 159 6.33 -5.38 -16.08
C ASN A 159 6.76 -5.52 -17.54
N LYS A 160 6.34 -4.61 -18.41
CA LYS A 160 6.71 -4.66 -19.83
C LYS A 160 8.22 -4.59 -20.01
N GLY A 161 8.79 -5.60 -20.66
CA GLY A 161 10.22 -5.68 -20.94
C GLY A 161 11.09 -6.15 -19.77
N LEU A 162 10.54 -6.40 -18.57
CA LEU A 162 11.30 -6.96 -17.45
C LEU A 162 11.63 -8.44 -17.66
N TYR A 163 10.66 -9.19 -18.16
CA TYR A 163 10.72 -10.63 -18.34
C TYR A 163 10.09 -11.04 -19.67
N ASN A 164 10.42 -12.23 -20.13
CA ASN A 164 9.72 -12.94 -21.19
C ASN A 164 9.07 -14.23 -20.63
N LYS A 165 8.35 -14.97 -21.45
CA LYS A 165 7.62 -16.17 -21.02
C LYS A 165 8.53 -17.28 -20.47
N THR A 166 9.82 -17.27 -20.81
CA THR A 166 10.77 -18.33 -20.41
C THR A 166 11.57 -17.98 -19.17
N ASN A 167 11.53 -16.72 -18.71
CA ASN A 167 12.27 -16.27 -17.53
C ASN A 167 11.43 -15.44 -16.54
N ASP A 168 10.11 -15.29 -16.78
CA ASP A 168 9.23 -14.68 -15.80
C ASP A 168 9.06 -15.63 -14.61
N PRO A 169 9.48 -15.22 -13.40
CA PRO A 169 9.41 -16.09 -12.23
C PRO A 169 7.98 -16.50 -11.86
N VAL A 170 6.95 -15.72 -12.21
CA VAL A 170 5.54 -16.08 -12.00
C VAL A 170 5.14 -17.29 -12.85
N LEU A 171 5.69 -17.41 -14.04
CA LEU A 171 5.37 -18.49 -14.99
C LEU A 171 6.30 -19.70 -14.87
N THR A 172 7.55 -19.48 -14.48
CA THR A 172 8.61 -20.51 -14.53
C THR A 172 8.92 -21.12 -13.18
N THR A 173 8.60 -20.43 -12.07
CA THR A 173 8.81 -20.96 -10.72
C THR A 173 7.57 -21.73 -10.25
N ASN A 174 7.79 -22.91 -9.68
CA ASN A 174 6.72 -23.61 -8.96
C ASN A 174 6.48 -22.94 -7.61
N THR A 175 5.77 -21.81 -7.64
CA THR A 175 5.47 -21.01 -6.44
C THR A 175 4.46 -21.76 -5.57
N THR A 176 4.89 -22.14 -4.36
CA THR A 176 4.06 -22.80 -3.35
C THR A 176 4.12 -22.03 -2.06
N VAL A 177 2.97 -21.78 -1.46
CA VAL A 177 2.87 -21.27 -0.09
C VAL A 177 2.89 -22.44 0.89
N SER A 178 3.60 -22.30 2.01
CA SER A 178 3.68 -23.37 3.01
C SER A 178 2.28 -23.80 3.49
N LYS A 179 2.09 -25.11 3.61
CA LYS A 179 0.87 -25.71 4.22
C LYS A 179 0.67 -25.31 5.68
N ASP A 180 1.70 -24.80 6.35
CA ASP A 180 1.62 -24.33 7.72
C ASP A 180 0.69 -23.12 7.86
N TYR A 181 0.42 -22.41 6.76
CA TYR A 181 -0.58 -21.34 6.69
C TYR A 181 -2.00 -21.83 6.42
N ASN A 182 -2.22 -23.14 6.23
CA ASN A 182 -3.56 -23.69 6.02
C ASN A 182 -4.29 -23.87 7.36
N TYR A 183 -4.60 -22.77 8.00
CA TYR A 183 -5.33 -22.79 9.26
C TYR A 183 -6.74 -23.35 9.07
N ALA A 184 -7.20 -24.10 10.10
CA ALA A 184 -8.52 -24.69 10.10
C ALA A 184 -9.62 -23.62 9.97
N VAL A 185 -10.60 -23.92 9.14
CA VAL A 185 -11.78 -23.09 8.99
C VAL A 185 -12.74 -23.44 10.13
N PHE A 186 -13.35 -22.42 10.63
CA PHE A 186 -14.21 -22.48 11.78
C PHE A 186 -15.69 -22.63 11.35
N ASN A 187 -16.31 -23.70 11.78
CA ASN A 187 -17.76 -23.90 11.73
C ASN A 187 -18.25 -24.20 13.15
N ASN A 188 -19.27 -23.50 13.60
CA ASN A 188 -19.76 -23.71 14.94
C ASN A 188 -21.28 -23.61 15.09
N ASN A 189 -21.71 -23.94 16.31
CA ASN A 189 -23.09 -23.95 16.75
C ASN A 189 -23.53 -22.60 17.37
N MET A 190 -22.93 -21.45 16.97
CA MET A 190 -23.21 -20.14 17.57
C MET A 190 -23.98 -19.23 16.63
N GLY A 191 -24.39 -19.71 15.47
CA GLY A 191 -25.07 -18.91 14.46
C GLY A 191 -24.14 -18.00 13.65
N VAL A 192 -22.80 -18.20 13.75
CA VAL A 192 -21.80 -17.49 12.97
C VAL A 192 -20.89 -18.50 12.27
N SER A 193 -20.74 -18.41 10.96
CA SER A 193 -19.94 -19.33 10.17
C SER A 193 -18.99 -18.57 9.24
N PHE A 194 -17.73 -19.02 9.15
CA PHE A 194 -16.75 -18.43 8.24
C PHE A 194 -17.09 -18.73 6.79
N ILE A 195 -17.15 -17.71 5.94
CA ILE A 195 -17.41 -17.82 4.50
C ILE A 195 -16.10 -17.86 3.72
N GLY A 196 -15.17 -16.94 4.02
CA GLY A 196 -13.92 -16.82 3.29
C GLY A 196 -13.14 -15.58 3.66
N GLY A 197 -11.94 -15.46 3.09
CA GLY A 197 -11.11 -14.27 3.18
C GLY A 197 -10.86 -13.66 1.81
N SER A 198 -10.53 -12.39 1.77
CA SER A 198 -10.02 -11.71 0.58
C SER A 198 -8.86 -10.79 0.92
N LEU A 199 -7.97 -10.57 -0.04
CA LEU A 199 -6.99 -9.50 -0.01
C LEU A 199 -7.48 -8.37 -0.90
N VAL A 200 -7.53 -7.17 -0.34
CA VAL A 200 -7.85 -5.95 -1.09
C VAL A 200 -6.53 -5.32 -1.51
N LEU A 201 -6.26 -5.35 -2.81
CA LEU A 201 -4.99 -4.94 -3.42
C LEU A 201 -5.07 -3.46 -3.86
N ASN A 202 -5.34 -2.58 -2.91
CA ASN A 202 -5.33 -1.13 -3.09
C ASN A 202 -3.90 -0.57 -2.91
N SER A 203 -3.79 0.68 -2.48
CA SER A 203 -2.52 1.33 -2.14
C SER A 203 -1.80 0.72 -0.93
N GLY A 204 -2.51 -0.01 -0.07
CA GLY A 204 -2.01 -0.95 0.93
C GLY A 204 -2.71 -2.29 0.71
N THR A 205 -2.32 -3.31 1.44
CA THR A 205 -3.00 -4.60 1.41
C THR A 205 -3.87 -4.75 2.64
N ASP A 206 -5.17 -4.92 2.46
CA ASP A 206 -6.08 -5.24 3.54
C ASP A 206 -6.50 -6.70 3.48
N LEU A 207 -6.58 -7.34 4.63
CA LEU A 207 -7.22 -8.64 4.77
C LEU A 207 -8.66 -8.44 5.24
N LYS A 208 -9.61 -8.99 4.51
CA LYS A 208 -11.02 -9.02 4.91
C LYS A 208 -11.46 -10.46 5.14
N LEU A 209 -12.09 -10.70 6.28
CA LEU A 209 -12.62 -12.00 6.67
C LEU A 209 -14.14 -11.89 6.77
N TYR A 210 -14.84 -12.78 6.07
CA TYR A 210 -16.28 -12.76 5.95
C TYR A 210 -16.90 -13.93 6.70
N TYR A 211 -17.97 -13.61 7.42
CA TYR A 211 -18.75 -14.58 8.19
C TYR A 211 -20.23 -14.39 7.87
N SER A 212 -20.97 -15.50 7.74
CA SER A 212 -22.43 -15.47 7.73
C SER A 212 -22.96 -15.51 9.15
N MET A 213 -24.07 -14.82 9.40
CA MET A 213 -24.85 -14.88 10.63
C MET A 213 -26.21 -15.49 10.31
N ASP A 214 -26.73 -16.33 11.20
CA ASP A 214 -28.08 -16.92 11.06
C ASP A 214 -29.16 -15.84 11.07
N ASP A 215 -28.94 -14.77 11.85
CA ASP A 215 -29.84 -13.60 11.95
C ASP A 215 -29.01 -12.31 12.04
N LYS A 216 -29.38 -11.28 11.25
CA LYS A 216 -28.77 -9.95 11.30
C LYS A 216 -28.84 -9.28 12.66
N ASN A 217 -29.88 -9.58 13.46
CA ASN A 217 -30.05 -9.03 14.81
C ASN A 217 -28.99 -9.55 15.80
N MET A 218 -28.22 -10.57 15.43
CA MET A 218 -27.07 -11.04 16.24
C MET A 218 -25.97 -9.99 16.34
N ALA A 219 -25.89 -9.03 15.42
CA ALA A 219 -24.85 -8.01 15.37
C ALA A 219 -24.72 -7.24 16.71
N ASP A 220 -25.82 -6.98 17.39
CA ASP A 220 -25.84 -6.25 18.68
C ASP A 220 -25.19 -7.04 19.83
N ASN A 221 -25.03 -8.34 19.68
CA ASN A 221 -24.48 -9.26 20.69
C ASN A 221 -23.12 -9.86 20.30
N ILE A 222 -22.54 -9.39 19.20
CA ILE A 222 -21.23 -9.83 18.71
C ILE A 222 -20.14 -8.87 19.15
N ASN A 223 -19.10 -9.39 19.78
CA ASN A 223 -17.87 -8.69 20.06
C ASN A 223 -16.72 -9.35 19.28
N VAL A 224 -15.90 -8.54 18.65
CA VAL A 224 -14.77 -9.01 17.87
C VAL A 224 -13.47 -8.38 18.36
N SER A 225 -12.44 -9.20 18.47
CA SER A 225 -11.07 -8.69 18.65
C SER A 225 -10.12 -9.37 17.66
N VAL A 226 -9.09 -8.63 17.26
CA VAL A 226 -7.97 -9.13 16.45
C VAL A 226 -6.69 -8.90 17.25
N ASN A 227 -5.94 -9.96 17.50
CA ASN A 227 -4.74 -9.92 18.36
C ASN A 227 -5.00 -9.27 19.73
N GLY A 228 -6.19 -9.48 20.29
CA GLY A 228 -6.59 -8.92 21.58
C GLY A 228 -7.09 -7.47 21.55
N GLN A 229 -7.05 -6.79 20.39
CA GLN A 229 -7.59 -5.44 20.22
C GLN A 229 -9.02 -5.51 19.71
N ASN A 230 -9.94 -4.77 20.34
CA ASN A 230 -11.33 -4.71 19.90
C ASN A 230 -11.42 -4.06 18.51
N VAL A 231 -12.19 -4.69 17.64
CA VAL A 231 -12.43 -4.24 16.26
C VAL A 231 -13.93 -4.17 16.04
N ALA A 232 -14.38 -3.07 15.41
CA ALA A 232 -15.78 -2.94 14.98
C ALA A 232 -15.93 -3.61 13.60
N PRO A 233 -16.73 -4.69 13.47
CA PRO A 233 -17.01 -5.29 12.17
C PRO A 233 -17.92 -4.40 11.32
N GLU A 234 -17.83 -4.57 10.01
CA GLU A 234 -18.80 -4.03 9.06
C GLU A 234 -19.90 -5.08 8.84
N TYR A 235 -21.15 -4.64 8.70
CA TYR A 235 -22.28 -5.54 8.46
C TYR A 235 -23.01 -5.18 7.15
N ASP A 236 -23.35 -6.23 6.38
CA ASP A 236 -24.22 -6.14 5.21
C ASP A 236 -25.24 -7.28 5.29
N GLY A 237 -26.46 -6.98 5.76
CA GLY A 237 -27.49 -7.96 6.05
C GLY A 237 -26.99 -9.01 7.05
N ASN A 238 -26.94 -10.26 6.63
CA ASN A 238 -26.47 -11.39 7.44
C ASN A 238 -24.96 -11.65 7.27
N ILE A 239 -24.23 -10.76 6.61
CA ILE A 239 -22.78 -10.88 6.43
C ILE A 239 -22.06 -9.93 7.38
N MET A 240 -21.13 -10.48 8.15
CA MET A 240 -20.18 -9.74 8.96
C MET A 240 -18.81 -9.75 8.27
N CYS A 241 -18.18 -8.59 8.13
CA CYS A 241 -16.83 -8.43 7.60
C CYS A 241 -15.90 -7.89 8.68
N ILE A 242 -14.83 -8.59 8.96
CA ILE A 242 -13.72 -8.13 9.82
C ILE A 242 -12.58 -7.72 8.93
N ARG A 243 -12.12 -6.47 9.08
CA ARG A 243 -11.02 -5.91 8.30
C ARG A 243 -9.76 -5.78 9.14
N VAL A 244 -8.64 -6.25 8.60
CA VAL A 244 -7.28 -5.96 9.06
C VAL A 244 -6.64 -5.07 8.01
N PRO A 245 -6.51 -3.76 8.26
CA PRO A 245 -6.02 -2.80 7.28
C PRO A 245 -4.50 -2.77 7.23
N ASP A 246 -3.97 -2.24 6.12
CA ASP A 246 -2.58 -1.81 5.95
C ASP A 246 -1.53 -2.86 6.33
N ILE A 247 -1.72 -4.11 5.86
CA ILE A 247 -0.72 -5.16 6.05
C ILE A 247 0.49 -4.84 5.18
N SER A 248 1.65 -4.69 5.81
CA SER A 248 2.93 -4.52 5.13
C SER A 248 3.23 -5.69 4.20
N ILE A 249 3.78 -5.41 3.03
CA ILE A 249 4.17 -6.45 2.05
C ILE A 249 5.12 -7.47 2.70
N SER A 250 6.08 -7.03 3.50
CA SER A 250 7.03 -7.90 4.20
C SER A 250 6.38 -8.76 5.31
N SER A 251 5.20 -8.38 5.81
CA SER A 251 4.50 -8.99 6.95
C SER A 251 3.35 -9.93 6.59
N PHE A 252 3.27 -10.41 5.36
CA PHE A 252 2.17 -11.28 4.93
C PHE A 252 2.12 -12.64 5.65
N GLY A 253 3.22 -13.04 6.27
CA GLY A 253 3.29 -14.22 7.13
C GLY A 253 2.74 -14.02 8.54
N ASP A 254 2.50 -12.78 8.96
CA ASP A 254 1.99 -12.47 10.28
C ASP A 254 0.59 -13.05 10.46
N THR A 255 0.41 -13.73 11.59
CA THR A 255 -0.85 -14.39 11.90
C THR A 255 -1.72 -13.51 12.76
N TYR A 256 -2.95 -13.31 12.32
CA TYR A 256 -3.99 -12.60 13.06
C TYR A 256 -4.87 -13.59 13.80
N ASN A 257 -4.93 -13.45 15.13
CA ASN A 257 -5.83 -14.23 15.98
C ASN A 257 -7.16 -13.46 16.09
N VAL A 258 -8.15 -13.92 15.36
CA VAL A 258 -9.50 -13.36 15.36
C VAL A 258 -10.33 -14.09 16.40
N LYS A 259 -10.86 -13.33 17.38
CA LYS A 259 -11.77 -13.85 18.41
C LYS A 259 -13.13 -13.20 18.20
N ILE A 260 -14.13 -14.04 18.08
CA ILE A 260 -15.54 -13.63 17.96
C ILE A 260 -16.28 -14.17 19.18
N SER A 261 -16.97 -13.31 19.92
CA SER A 261 -17.77 -13.67 21.09
C SER A 261 -19.23 -13.36 20.83
N VAL A 262 -20.08 -14.36 21.06
CA VAL A 262 -21.54 -14.25 20.89
C VAL A 262 -22.21 -14.84 22.12
N ASN A 263 -22.96 -14.03 22.87
CA ASN A 263 -23.69 -14.48 24.07
C ASN A 263 -22.81 -15.27 25.06
N GLY A 264 -21.56 -14.84 25.27
CA GLY A 264 -20.61 -15.47 26.18
C GLY A 264 -19.92 -16.74 25.67
N LYS A 265 -20.22 -17.16 24.44
CA LYS A 265 -19.46 -18.23 23.75
C LYS A 265 -18.43 -17.59 22.85
N GLU A 266 -17.27 -18.24 22.69
CA GLU A 266 -16.13 -17.66 21.98
C GLU A 266 -15.67 -18.58 20.83
N ILE A 267 -15.24 -17.92 19.76
CA ILE A 267 -14.60 -18.50 18.60
C ILE A 267 -13.22 -17.90 18.47
N ASN A 268 -12.22 -18.74 18.21
CA ASN A 268 -10.88 -18.29 17.90
C ASN A 268 -10.48 -18.86 16.53
N GLN A 269 -10.09 -17.97 15.60
CA GLN A 269 -9.63 -18.34 14.28
C GLN A 269 -8.30 -17.65 13.99
N LYS A 270 -7.35 -18.41 13.47
CA LYS A 270 -6.11 -17.85 12.91
C LYS A 270 -6.26 -17.60 11.42
N TYR A 271 -5.73 -16.50 10.96
CA TYR A 271 -5.67 -16.20 9.53
C TYR A 271 -4.48 -15.27 9.23
N SER A 272 -4.00 -15.27 7.98
CA SER A 272 -2.94 -14.39 7.48
C SER A 272 -3.14 -14.09 6.00
N ALA A 273 -2.42 -13.15 5.45
CA ALA A 273 -2.37 -12.96 4.00
C ALA A 273 -1.87 -14.23 3.29
N MET A 274 -0.88 -14.93 3.89
CA MET A 274 -0.39 -16.22 3.38
C MET A 274 -1.46 -17.31 3.39
N THR A 275 -2.38 -17.31 4.36
CA THR A 275 -3.51 -18.24 4.38
C THR A 275 -4.41 -18.04 3.16
N TYR A 276 -4.71 -16.80 2.82
CA TYR A 276 -5.44 -16.48 1.60
C TYR A 276 -4.71 -16.97 0.35
N MET A 277 -3.41 -16.68 0.23
CA MET A 277 -2.61 -17.10 -0.92
C MET A 277 -2.54 -18.62 -1.05
N TYR A 278 -2.34 -19.32 0.06
CA TYR A 278 -2.37 -20.80 0.09
C TYR A 278 -3.70 -21.33 -0.47
N LYS A 279 -4.82 -20.82 0.03
CA LYS A 279 -6.16 -21.24 -0.41
C LYS A 279 -6.43 -20.91 -1.87
N ALA A 280 -6.05 -19.71 -2.33
CA ALA A 280 -6.23 -19.28 -3.71
C ALA A 280 -5.44 -20.15 -4.70
N LEU A 281 -4.17 -20.47 -4.39
CA LEU A 281 -3.32 -21.29 -5.25
C LEU A 281 -3.70 -22.78 -5.26
N ASN A 282 -4.38 -23.28 -4.24
CA ASN A 282 -4.81 -24.67 -4.12
C ASN A 282 -6.30 -24.88 -4.42
N ALA A 283 -7.03 -23.84 -4.87
CA ALA A 283 -8.44 -23.95 -5.24
C ALA A 283 -8.63 -24.83 -6.48
N GLN A 284 -9.62 -25.74 -6.44
CA GLN A 284 -9.90 -26.68 -7.53
C GLN A 284 -10.30 -26.01 -8.85
N ASN A 285 -10.99 -24.87 -8.78
CA ASN A 285 -11.42 -24.06 -9.95
C ASN A 285 -10.58 -22.80 -10.02
N SER A 286 -9.29 -22.95 -10.36
CA SER A 286 -8.36 -21.83 -10.34
C SER A 286 -8.54 -20.91 -11.56
N ASN A 287 -8.76 -19.64 -11.29
CA ASN A 287 -8.67 -18.59 -12.28
C ASN A 287 -7.18 -18.28 -12.55
N THR A 288 -6.70 -18.54 -13.77
CA THR A 288 -5.28 -18.34 -14.13
C THR A 288 -4.79 -16.91 -13.87
N LYS A 289 -5.62 -15.88 -14.13
CA LYS A 289 -5.26 -14.49 -13.86
C LYS A 289 -5.14 -14.24 -12.35
N LEU A 290 -6.05 -14.77 -11.55
CA LEU A 290 -5.97 -14.70 -10.09
C LEU A 290 -4.72 -15.40 -9.57
N ASN A 291 -4.46 -16.62 -10.04
CA ASN A 291 -3.26 -17.36 -9.62
C ASN A 291 -1.98 -16.60 -9.95
N ASN A 292 -1.88 -16.00 -11.12
CA ASN A 292 -0.71 -15.25 -11.52
C ASN A 292 -0.50 -13.98 -10.67
N VAL A 293 -1.56 -13.23 -10.37
CA VAL A 293 -1.41 -12.06 -9.49
C VAL A 293 -1.06 -12.46 -8.06
N VAL A 294 -1.61 -13.57 -7.55
CA VAL A 294 -1.27 -14.12 -6.23
C VAL A 294 0.18 -14.58 -6.18
N LYS A 295 0.66 -15.29 -7.20
CA LYS A 295 2.07 -15.68 -7.31
C LYS A 295 3.01 -14.48 -7.37
N ALA A 296 2.65 -13.46 -8.17
CA ALA A 296 3.43 -12.24 -8.28
C ALA A 296 3.51 -11.49 -6.93
N LEU A 297 2.39 -11.41 -6.21
CA LEU A 297 2.32 -10.82 -4.89
C LEU A 297 3.14 -11.60 -3.85
N TYR A 298 3.11 -12.94 -3.91
CA TYR A 298 3.95 -13.79 -3.06
C TYR A 298 5.44 -13.54 -3.32
N LEU A 299 5.85 -13.50 -4.58
CA LEU A 299 7.25 -13.23 -4.95
C LEU A 299 7.69 -11.82 -4.55
N TYR A 300 6.78 -10.84 -4.60
CA TYR A 300 7.05 -9.49 -4.09
C TYR A 300 7.22 -9.49 -2.56
N ASN A 301 6.38 -10.22 -1.82
CA ASN A 301 6.57 -10.39 -0.37
C ASN A 301 7.94 -11.01 -0.04
N GLU A 302 8.34 -12.08 -0.73
CA GLU A 302 9.65 -12.72 -0.49
C GLU A 302 10.81 -11.76 -0.78
N ALA A 303 10.74 -10.98 -1.86
CA ALA A 303 11.74 -9.97 -2.18
C ALA A 303 11.79 -8.84 -1.12
N ALA A 304 10.62 -8.42 -0.59
CA ALA A 304 10.55 -7.41 0.46
C ALA A 304 11.17 -7.89 1.78
N LYS A 305 10.93 -9.14 2.15
CA LYS A 305 11.57 -9.76 3.34
C LYS A 305 13.08 -9.82 3.20
N GLN A 306 13.57 -10.27 2.04
CA GLN A 306 15.00 -10.35 1.78
C GLN A 306 15.66 -8.97 1.88
N TYR A 307 15.07 -7.97 1.25
CA TYR A 307 15.58 -6.60 1.29
C TYR A 307 15.64 -6.04 2.70
N SER A 308 14.63 -6.29 3.54
CA SER A 308 14.63 -5.85 4.94
C SER A 308 15.74 -6.49 5.77
N MET A 309 16.08 -7.77 5.51
CA MET A 309 17.18 -8.45 6.19
C MET A 309 18.58 -7.96 5.76
N GLU A 310 18.71 -7.38 4.56
CA GLU A 310 19.99 -6.88 4.05
C GLU A 310 20.32 -5.46 4.55
N ILE A 311 19.32 -4.70 5.02
CA ILE A 311 19.49 -3.32 5.49
C ILE A 311 19.51 -3.20 7.03
N GLU A 312 19.22 -4.27 7.78
CA GLU A 312 19.42 -4.37 9.23
C GLU A 312 20.90 -4.75 9.57
#